data_28c70db774d578760e1493b6a2e686ea
#
_entry.id   28c70db774d578760e1493b6a2e686ea
#
_cell.length_a   1.000
_cell.length_b   1.000
_cell.length_c   1.000
_cell.angle_alpha   90.00
_cell.angle_beta   90.00
_cell.angle_gamma   90.00
#
_symmetry.space_group_name_H-M   'P 1'
#
loop_
_entity.id
_entity.type
_entity.pdbx_description
1 polymer ?
#
loop_
_entity_poly.entity_id
_entity_poly.type
_entity_poly.pdbx_seq_one_letter_code
_entity_poly.pdbx_strand_id
1 'polypeptide(L)'
;MKKNVLKTFLALIAVFSVIFVGCASEGDDSPSAPKYDEPASGNLPQVSESTVIRNKVVNLNGSTDVYYEYLTFTSATGGTYSVYKDVDGTKTVVPSISLNGNDYVFPTEFDYDATTGKFTAGTVSSYMFDTKKDGKDEKDVCAVASEILTTDAENKSSLFNVWKSTTGVTFDFSEGTVNITLSDGTSISPAFTNNKGWISIPEDIEMCWLKQGSNYNLYYPVFVTERETVEAAGKSLATDSIDLVSSKFLLVR
;
A
#
# COMPACT_ATOMS: atom_id res chain seq x y z
N MET A 1 19.97 9.57 10.75
CA MET A 1 18.68 10.25 10.97
C MET A 1 17.46 9.35 10.91
N LYS A 2 17.55 8.07 10.49
CA LYS A 2 16.41 7.10 10.48
C LYS A 2 15.86 6.71 11.88
N LYS A 3 16.59 6.98 12.96
CA LYS A 3 16.19 6.60 14.34
C LYS A 3 15.12 7.49 14.99
N ASN A 4 14.89 8.69 14.50
CA ASN A 4 14.01 9.66 15.19
C ASN A 4 12.55 9.59 14.75
N VAL A 5 12.26 9.21 13.51
CA VAL A 5 10.88 9.11 13.01
C VAL A 5 10.13 7.97 13.69
N LEU A 6 10.81 6.83 13.88
CA LEU A 6 10.22 5.66 14.52
C LEU A 6 10.09 5.81 16.05
N LYS A 7 10.97 6.60 16.69
CA LYS A 7 10.87 6.90 18.13
C LYS A 7 9.75 7.87 18.46
N THR A 8 9.39 8.78 17.56
CA THR A 8 8.21 9.63 17.69
C THR A 8 6.93 8.79 17.56
N PHE A 9 6.97 7.73 16.79
CA PHE A 9 5.90 6.76 16.64
C PHE A 9 5.57 6.02 17.96
N LEU A 10 6.58 5.64 18.73
CA LEU A 10 6.38 4.92 19.99
C LEU A 10 5.87 5.78 21.17
N ALA A 11 6.10 7.07 21.16
CA ALA A 11 5.73 7.92 22.28
C ALA A 11 4.23 8.25 22.35
N LEU A 12 3.47 7.99 21.25
CA LEU A 12 2.03 8.33 21.18
C LEU A 12 1.10 7.15 21.54
N ILE A 13 1.59 5.93 21.64
CA ILE A 13 0.77 4.73 21.83
C ILE A 13 0.26 4.55 23.28
N ALA A 14 0.71 5.36 24.23
CA ALA A 14 0.43 5.14 25.66
C ALA A 14 -0.97 5.57 26.16
N VAL A 15 -1.88 6.07 25.32
CA VAL A 15 -3.09 6.75 25.82
C VAL A 15 -4.41 6.37 25.13
N PHE A 16 -4.69 5.22 24.64
CA PHE A 16 -6.11 4.87 24.34
C PHE A 16 -6.39 3.36 24.38
N SER A 17 -6.62 2.86 25.61
CA SER A 17 -7.38 1.61 25.78
C SER A 17 -8.86 1.98 25.97
N VAL A 18 -9.64 2.02 24.91
CA VAL A 18 -11.10 2.15 25.00
C VAL A 18 -11.74 0.77 24.87
N ILE A 19 -12.30 0.32 25.98
CA ILE A 19 -13.10 -0.90 26.07
C ILE A 19 -14.47 -0.64 25.43
N PHE A 20 -14.77 -1.25 24.29
CA PHE A 20 -16.13 -1.31 23.77
C PHE A 20 -16.87 -2.47 24.42
N VAL A 21 -17.74 -2.17 25.38
CA VAL A 21 -18.78 -3.09 25.84
C VAL A 21 -20.00 -2.86 24.93
N GLY A 22 -20.24 -3.78 24.00
CA GLY A 22 -21.42 -3.77 23.14
C GLY A 22 -22.60 -4.38 23.85
N CYS A 23 -23.72 -3.64 23.95
CA CYS A 23 -25.02 -4.18 24.34
C CYS A 23 -25.57 -5.11 23.25
N ALA A 24 -25.95 -6.31 23.64
CA ALA A 24 -26.69 -7.24 22.82
C ALA A 24 -28.15 -6.77 22.62
N SER A 25 -28.60 -6.70 21.37
CA SER A 25 -30.03 -6.75 21.04
C SER A 25 -30.30 -8.00 20.20
N GLU A 26 -31.27 -8.79 20.65
CA GLU A 26 -31.67 -10.04 20.03
C GLU A 26 -32.29 -9.78 18.65
N GLY A 27 -31.58 -10.17 17.60
CA GLY A 27 -32.04 -10.36 16.24
C GLY A 27 -31.12 -11.40 15.61
N ASP A 28 -31.66 -12.38 14.93
CA ASP A 28 -31.04 -13.66 14.50
C ASP A 28 -30.02 -13.52 13.35
N ASP A 29 -29.31 -12.38 13.30
CA ASP A 29 -28.11 -12.14 12.52
C ASP A 29 -26.94 -11.88 13.47
N SER A 30 -26.47 -12.92 14.14
CA SER A 30 -25.20 -12.83 14.88
C SER A 30 -24.10 -12.46 13.91
N PRO A 31 -23.42 -11.30 14.09
CA PRO A 31 -22.26 -10.97 13.26
C PRO A 31 -21.26 -12.11 13.40
N SER A 32 -20.89 -12.72 12.29
CA SER A 32 -19.86 -13.75 12.28
C SER A 32 -18.61 -13.18 12.96
N ALA A 33 -18.01 -13.98 13.86
CA ALA A 33 -16.78 -13.58 14.54
C ALA A 33 -15.74 -13.09 13.52
N PRO A 34 -14.94 -12.07 13.84
CA PRO A 34 -13.91 -11.57 12.94
C PRO A 34 -13.00 -12.71 12.47
N LYS A 35 -12.83 -12.87 11.18
CA LYS A 35 -11.95 -13.88 10.61
C LYS A 35 -10.56 -13.26 10.39
N TYR A 36 -9.72 -13.34 11.41
CA TYR A 36 -8.37 -12.81 11.32
C TYR A 36 -7.46 -13.54 10.33
N ASP A 37 -7.77 -14.79 9.99
CA ASP A 37 -6.98 -15.66 9.10
C ASP A 37 -7.70 -15.91 7.76
N GLU A 38 -8.18 -14.85 7.12
CA GLU A 38 -8.81 -14.89 5.79
C GLU A 38 -8.01 -14.03 4.79
N PRO A 39 -7.40 -14.64 3.74
CA PRO A 39 -6.63 -13.89 2.76
C PRO A 39 -7.53 -13.18 1.74
N ALA A 40 -7.05 -12.08 1.18
CA ALA A 40 -7.59 -11.53 -0.04
C ALA A 40 -7.34 -12.48 -1.21
N SER A 41 -8.26 -12.51 -2.17
CA SER A 41 -8.01 -13.10 -3.48
C SER A 41 -7.65 -12.00 -4.46
N GLY A 42 -6.61 -12.21 -5.25
CA GLY A 42 -6.19 -11.20 -6.21
C GLY A 42 -5.32 -11.76 -7.32
N ASN A 43 -4.99 -10.90 -8.24
CA ASN A 43 -4.20 -11.23 -9.43
C ASN A 43 -3.09 -10.20 -9.63
N LEU A 44 -2.14 -10.53 -10.50
CA LEU A 44 -1.21 -9.54 -11.02
C LEU A 44 -1.93 -8.65 -12.03
N PRO A 45 -1.67 -7.34 -12.06
CA PRO A 45 -2.30 -6.42 -12.98
C PRO A 45 -2.05 -6.83 -14.43
N GLN A 46 -3.09 -6.83 -15.23
CA GLN A 46 -2.94 -6.95 -16.68
C GLN A 46 -2.62 -5.57 -17.24
N VAL A 47 -1.40 -5.39 -17.71
CA VAL A 47 -0.90 -4.11 -18.22
C VAL A 47 -0.55 -4.20 -19.70
N SER A 48 -0.69 -3.09 -20.40
CA SER A 48 -0.35 -2.91 -21.82
C SER A 48 0.14 -1.48 -22.02
N GLU A 49 0.55 -1.13 -23.24
CA GLU A 49 0.94 0.25 -23.59
C GLU A 49 -0.17 1.30 -23.39
N SER A 50 -1.42 0.89 -23.19
CA SER A 50 -2.54 1.78 -22.91
C SER A 50 -2.84 1.91 -21.41
N THR A 51 -2.07 1.26 -20.55
CA THR A 51 -2.30 1.28 -19.10
C THR A 51 -1.60 2.46 -18.46
N VAL A 52 -2.33 3.19 -17.61
CA VAL A 52 -1.80 4.24 -16.76
C VAL A 52 -2.23 3.95 -15.32
N ILE A 53 -1.27 3.93 -14.41
CA ILE A 53 -1.50 3.88 -12.97
C ILE A 53 -1.29 5.28 -12.42
N ARG A 54 -2.30 5.82 -11.75
CA ARG A 54 -2.27 7.16 -11.18
C ARG A 54 -2.35 7.10 -9.65
N ASN A 55 -1.51 7.88 -8.99
CA ASN A 55 -1.56 8.08 -7.56
C ASN A 55 -1.67 9.57 -7.24
N LYS A 56 -2.57 9.92 -6.31
CA LYS A 56 -2.71 11.28 -5.79
C LYS A 56 -2.00 11.36 -4.44
N VAL A 57 -1.02 12.24 -4.34
CA VAL A 57 -0.24 12.46 -3.12
C VAL A 57 -0.58 13.80 -2.51
N VAL A 58 -0.95 13.81 -1.25
CA VAL A 58 -1.19 15.02 -0.46
C VAL A 58 -0.27 15.05 0.76
N ASN A 59 -0.09 16.23 1.33
CA ASN A 59 0.73 16.43 2.54
C ASN A 59 2.19 15.99 2.40
N LEU A 60 2.74 16.03 1.18
CA LEU A 60 4.15 15.74 0.99
C LEU A 60 5.01 16.73 1.79
N ASN A 61 5.83 16.22 2.70
CA ASN A 61 6.68 17.03 3.58
C ASN A 61 5.93 18.13 4.34
N GLY A 62 4.64 17.90 4.68
CA GLY A 62 3.81 18.89 5.38
C GLY A 62 3.28 20.02 4.48
N SER A 63 3.49 19.93 3.17
CA SER A 63 2.89 20.85 2.19
C SER A 63 1.41 20.56 1.99
N THR A 64 0.62 21.59 1.71
CA THR A 64 -0.78 21.47 1.27
C THR A 64 -0.90 21.19 -0.22
N ASP A 65 0.21 21.15 -0.94
CA ASP A 65 0.24 20.90 -2.37
C ASP A 65 -0.25 19.49 -2.71
N VAL A 66 -0.93 19.36 -3.83
CA VAL A 66 -1.38 18.09 -4.39
C VAL A 66 -0.45 17.69 -5.54
N TYR A 67 0.03 16.46 -5.48
CA TYR A 67 0.86 15.87 -6.51
C TYR A 67 0.15 14.68 -7.13
N TYR A 68 0.41 14.44 -8.40
CA TYR A 68 -0.04 13.26 -9.12
C TYR A 68 1.15 12.53 -9.70
N GLU A 69 1.24 11.25 -9.41
CA GLU A 69 2.19 10.32 -10.00
C GLU A 69 1.50 9.52 -11.10
N TYR A 70 2.22 9.29 -12.18
CA TYR A 70 1.77 8.50 -13.31
C TYR A 70 2.81 7.45 -13.65
N LEU A 71 2.41 6.19 -13.62
CA LEU A 71 3.11 5.11 -14.28
C LEU A 71 2.41 4.88 -15.63
N THR A 72 3.00 5.37 -16.69
CA THR A 72 2.47 5.23 -18.05
C THR A 72 3.20 4.09 -18.72
N PHE A 73 2.51 2.97 -18.94
CA PHE A 73 3.05 1.81 -19.62
C PHE A 73 3.15 2.08 -21.11
N THR A 74 4.36 1.95 -21.65
CA THR A 74 4.66 2.02 -23.09
C THR A 74 4.81 0.63 -23.71
N SER A 75 4.80 -0.40 -22.86
CA SER A 75 4.82 -1.81 -23.22
C SER A 75 4.25 -2.64 -22.06
N ALA A 76 4.13 -3.95 -22.23
CA ALA A 76 3.77 -4.86 -21.15
C ALA A 76 4.87 -5.04 -20.06
N THR A 77 6.08 -4.54 -20.32
CA THR A 77 7.26 -4.77 -19.46
C THR A 77 7.89 -3.49 -18.92
N GLY A 78 7.27 -2.33 -19.13
CA GLY A 78 7.80 -1.08 -18.61
C GLY A 78 7.17 0.17 -19.23
N GLY A 79 7.68 1.31 -18.82
CA GLY A 79 7.16 2.60 -19.25
C GLY A 79 7.84 3.78 -18.57
N THR A 80 7.10 4.87 -18.46
CA THR A 80 7.60 6.15 -17.92
C THR A 80 6.88 6.50 -16.62
N TYR A 81 7.65 6.83 -15.60
CA TYR A 81 7.19 7.39 -14.33
C TYR A 81 7.37 8.91 -14.32
N SER A 82 6.27 9.61 -14.13
CA SER A 82 6.23 11.07 -14.14
C SER A 82 5.50 11.61 -12.92
N VAL A 83 5.85 12.83 -12.50
CA VAL A 83 5.19 13.53 -11.41
C VAL A 83 4.74 14.91 -11.86
N TYR A 84 3.53 15.27 -11.46
CA TYR A 84 2.95 16.59 -11.69
C TYR A 84 2.46 17.17 -10.37
N LYS A 85 2.62 18.48 -10.23
CA LYS A 85 2.00 19.25 -9.15
C LYS A 85 0.75 19.92 -9.69
N ASP A 86 -0.34 19.82 -8.95
CA ASP A 86 -1.57 20.56 -9.27
C ASP A 86 -1.57 21.88 -8.50
N VAL A 87 -1.68 22.96 -9.24
CA VAL A 87 -1.85 24.32 -8.71
C VAL A 87 -3.11 24.90 -9.34
N ASP A 88 -4.17 25.03 -8.56
CA ASP A 88 -5.46 25.60 -8.99
C ASP A 88 -6.03 24.93 -10.28
N GLY A 89 -5.94 23.60 -10.34
CA GLY A 89 -6.39 22.82 -11.50
C GLY A 89 -5.42 22.82 -12.68
N THR A 90 -4.26 23.48 -12.54
CA THR A 90 -3.21 23.49 -13.56
C THR A 90 -2.09 22.53 -13.16
N LYS A 91 -1.86 21.50 -13.99
CA LYS A 91 -0.78 20.54 -13.78
C LYS A 91 0.53 21.07 -14.31
N THR A 92 1.51 21.12 -13.42
CA THR A 92 2.89 21.51 -13.73
C THR A 92 3.80 20.31 -13.54
N VAL A 93 4.63 20.02 -14.53
CA VAL A 93 5.66 18.96 -14.45
C VAL A 93 6.60 19.23 -13.29
N VAL A 94 6.85 18.21 -12.48
CA VAL A 94 7.85 18.24 -11.40
C VAL A 94 9.11 17.53 -11.90
N PRO A 95 10.22 18.27 -12.13
CA PRO A 95 11.44 17.68 -12.67
C PRO A 95 12.23 16.88 -11.61
N SER A 96 12.06 17.19 -10.34
CA SER A 96 12.73 16.47 -9.25
C SER A 96 12.03 16.68 -7.90
N ILE A 97 12.20 15.71 -7.01
CA ILE A 97 11.75 15.78 -5.61
C ILE A 97 12.88 15.27 -4.72
N SER A 98 13.17 16.02 -3.65
CA SER A 98 14.11 15.59 -2.60
C SER A 98 13.34 15.01 -1.42
N LEU A 99 13.54 13.73 -1.11
CA LEU A 99 12.93 13.06 0.01
C LEU A 99 13.96 12.25 0.79
N ASN A 100 13.98 12.42 2.10
CA ASN A 100 14.87 11.68 3.00
C ASN A 100 16.36 11.78 2.62
N GLY A 101 16.77 12.93 2.03
CA GLY A 101 18.15 13.16 1.60
C GLY A 101 18.52 12.51 0.27
N ASN A 102 17.56 11.98 -0.48
CA ASN A 102 17.74 11.48 -1.83
C ASN A 102 16.99 12.38 -2.83
N ASP A 103 17.59 12.61 -3.98
CA ASP A 103 16.98 13.34 -5.10
C ASP A 103 16.42 12.34 -6.11
N TYR A 104 15.17 12.53 -6.47
CA TYR A 104 14.45 11.75 -7.47
C TYR A 104 14.15 12.64 -8.67
N VAL A 105 14.60 12.23 -9.84
CA VAL A 105 14.47 13.00 -11.09
C VAL A 105 13.35 12.40 -11.94
N PHE A 106 12.52 13.24 -12.55
CA PHE A 106 11.39 12.85 -13.39
C PHE A 106 11.42 13.59 -14.75
N PRO A 107 10.90 12.98 -15.82
CA PRO A 107 10.44 11.59 -15.87
C PRO A 107 11.61 10.61 -15.76
N THR A 108 11.32 9.40 -15.28
CA THR A 108 12.29 8.30 -15.27
C THR A 108 11.63 7.05 -15.89
N GLU A 109 12.43 6.18 -16.46
CA GLU A 109 11.95 4.91 -16.97
C GLU A 109 11.80 3.90 -15.83
N PHE A 110 10.83 3.00 -15.96
CA PHE A 110 10.67 1.87 -15.07
C PHE A 110 10.53 0.56 -15.85
N ASP A 111 11.02 -0.52 -15.26
CA ASP A 111 10.82 -1.88 -15.71
C ASP A 111 9.70 -2.55 -14.90
N TYR A 112 8.92 -3.42 -15.54
CA TYR A 112 7.85 -4.18 -14.91
C TYR A 112 7.98 -5.66 -15.24
N ASP A 113 7.99 -6.48 -14.19
CA ASP A 113 7.95 -7.94 -14.30
C ASP A 113 6.50 -8.43 -14.11
N ALA A 114 5.85 -8.80 -15.20
CA ALA A 114 4.48 -9.30 -15.20
C ALA A 114 4.32 -10.66 -14.49
N THR A 115 5.41 -11.35 -14.15
CA THR A 115 5.37 -12.63 -13.44
C THR A 115 5.26 -12.42 -11.92
N THR A 116 5.91 -11.38 -11.41
CA THR A 116 5.97 -11.09 -9.97
C THR A 116 5.17 -9.84 -9.56
N GLY A 117 4.77 -9.01 -10.54
CA GLY A 117 4.17 -7.70 -10.28
C GLY A 117 5.18 -6.65 -9.82
N LYS A 118 6.48 -6.95 -9.89
CA LYS A 118 7.54 -6.03 -9.48
C LYS A 118 7.77 -4.96 -10.54
N PHE A 119 7.76 -3.70 -10.14
CA PHE A 119 8.25 -2.61 -10.98
C PHE A 119 9.45 -1.94 -10.33
N THR A 120 10.37 -1.46 -11.15
CA THR A 120 11.67 -0.95 -10.70
C THR A 120 12.03 0.29 -11.50
N ALA A 121 12.37 1.38 -10.81
CA ALA A 121 12.93 2.58 -11.41
C ALA A 121 14.28 2.89 -10.72
N GLY A 122 15.35 2.72 -11.46
CA GLY A 122 16.70 2.80 -10.91
C GLY A 122 16.92 1.76 -9.79
N THR A 123 17.19 2.23 -8.58
CA THR A 123 17.41 1.37 -7.39
C THR A 123 16.16 1.13 -6.57
N VAL A 124 15.04 1.76 -6.93
CA VAL A 124 13.79 1.67 -6.18
C VAL A 124 12.87 0.66 -6.83
N SER A 125 12.25 -0.19 -6.04
CA SER A 125 11.27 -1.15 -6.51
C SER A 125 10.05 -1.20 -5.60
N SER A 126 8.93 -1.58 -6.20
CA SER A 126 7.66 -1.83 -5.53
C SER A 126 6.93 -2.97 -6.25
N TYR A 127 5.82 -3.41 -5.66
CA TYR A 127 5.03 -4.51 -6.19
C TYR A 127 3.61 -4.05 -6.47
N MET A 128 3.05 -4.43 -7.61
CA MET A 128 1.67 -4.14 -7.99
C MET A 128 0.84 -5.42 -8.01
N PHE A 129 -0.41 -5.33 -7.55
CA PHE A 129 -1.36 -6.42 -7.59
C PHE A 129 -2.79 -5.90 -7.64
N ASP A 130 -3.69 -6.67 -8.23
CA ASP A 130 -5.11 -6.37 -8.28
C ASP A 130 -5.84 -7.14 -7.17
N THR A 131 -6.60 -6.43 -6.35
CA THR A 131 -7.53 -6.99 -5.39
C THR A 131 -8.60 -5.96 -5.06
N LYS A 132 -9.71 -6.42 -4.49
CA LYS A 132 -10.79 -5.52 -4.07
C LYS A 132 -10.54 -5.00 -2.67
N LYS A 133 -10.54 -3.70 -2.50
CA LYS A 133 -10.64 -3.03 -1.21
C LYS A 133 -11.94 -2.21 -1.19
N ASP A 134 -12.70 -2.35 -0.11
CA ASP A 134 -13.96 -1.61 0.10
C ASP A 134 -15.00 -1.80 -1.02
N GLY A 135 -14.97 -2.97 -1.68
CA GLY A 135 -15.92 -3.31 -2.74
C GLY A 135 -15.70 -2.64 -4.09
N LYS A 136 -14.61 -1.88 -4.27
CA LYS A 136 -14.26 -1.26 -5.55
C LYS A 136 -13.90 -2.30 -6.61
N ASP A 137 -14.18 -1.99 -7.87
CA ASP A 137 -13.90 -2.88 -9.01
C ASP A 137 -12.38 -2.97 -9.24
N GLU A 138 -11.87 -4.20 -9.41
CA GLU A 138 -10.47 -4.48 -9.73
C GLU A 138 -9.99 -3.83 -11.03
N LYS A 139 -10.92 -3.48 -11.95
CA LYS A 139 -10.57 -2.85 -13.22
C LYS A 139 -10.12 -1.40 -13.07
N ASP A 140 -10.62 -0.74 -12.04
CA ASP A 140 -10.42 0.70 -11.85
C ASP A 140 -9.34 1.01 -10.82
N VAL A 141 -8.88 0.01 -10.07
CA VAL A 141 -7.88 0.18 -9.02
C VAL A 141 -6.83 -0.93 -9.05
N CYS A 142 -5.65 -0.61 -8.60
CA CYS A 142 -4.64 -1.58 -8.23
C CYS A 142 -4.03 -1.20 -6.88
N ALA A 143 -3.40 -2.15 -6.22
CA ALA A 143 -2.67 -1.93 -5.01
C ALA A 143 -1.17 -1.92 -5.29
N VAL A 144 -0.44 -1.09 -4.54
CA VAL A 144 1.02 -0.99 -4.63
C VAL A 144 1.62 -1.18 -3.25
N ALA A 145 2.68 -1.98 -3.17
CA ALA A 145 3.41 -2.25 -1.94
C ALA A 145 4.91 -2.06 -2.13
N SER A 146 5.60 -1.67 -1.05
CA SER A 146 7.07 -1.50 -1.08
C SER A 146 7.78 -2.83 -1.12
N GLU A 147 7.29 -3.82 -0.39
CA GLU A 147 7.94 -5.13 -0.25
C GLU A 147 6.92 -6.24 -0.02
N ILE A 148 7.38 -7.47 -0.26
CA ILE A 148 6.71 -8.69 0.17
C ILE A 148 7.47 -9.19 1.39
N LEU A 149 6.77 -9.31 2.53
CA LEU A 149 7.38 -9.84 3.74
C LEU A 149 7.68 -11.33 3.59
N THR A 150 8.77 -11.76 4.21
CA THR A 150 9.19 -13.18 4.20
C THR A 150 8.82 -13.87 5.50
N THR A 151 8.64 -15.18 5.48
CA THR A 151 8.47 -16.01 6.66
C THR A 151 9.27 -17.29 6.49
N ASP A 152 9.80 -17.82 7.60
CA ASP A 152 10.46 -19.12 7.66
C ASP A 152 9.45 -20.28 7.75
N ALA A 153 8.16 -19.99 7.89
CA ALA A 153 7.11 -21.00 7.92
C ALA A 153 6.99 -21.70 6.56
N GLU A 154 6.93 -23.03 6.57
CA GLU A 154 6.68 -23.82 5.36
C GLU A 154 5.28 -23.54 4.79
N ASN A 155 4.30 -23.34 5.67
CA ASN A 155 2.93 -23.07 5.31
C ASN A 155 2.61 -21.58 5.44
N LYS A 156 2.49 -20.88 4.31
CA LYS A 156 2.09 -19.48 4.21
C LYS A 156 0.57 -19.27 4.10
N SER A 157 -0.22 -20.35 4.14
CA SER A 157 -1.69 -20.28 4.04
C SER A 157 -2.37 -19.82 5.33
N SER A 158 -1.62 -19.53 6.38
CA SER A 158 -2.06 -18.83 7.58
C SER A 158 -1.34 -17.52 7.75
N LEU A 159 -2.05 -16.49 8.17
CA LEU A 159 -1.47 -15.20 8.57
C LEU A 159 -0.67 -15.35 9.87
N PHE A 160 -1.07 -16.28 10.74
CA PHE A 160 -0.50 -16.50 12.09
C PHE A 160 0.90 -17.12 12.03
N ASN A 161 1.81 -16.36 11.45
CA ASN A 161 3.22 -16.65 11.30
C ASN A 161 4.03 -15.41 11.68
N VAL A 162 5.33 -15.60 11.87
CA VAL A 162 6.27 -14.49 11.97
C VAL A 162 6.71 -14.07 10.58
N TRP A 163 6.36 -12.85 10.20
CA TRP A 163 6.71 -12.24 8.92
C TRP A 163 7.83 -11.22 9.12
N LYS A 164 8.77 -11.15 8.18
CA LYS A 164 10.00 -10.36 8.29
C LYS A 164 10.12 -9.39 7.13
N SER A 165 10.39 -8.14 7.45
CA SER A 165 10.77 -7.09 6.50
C SER A 165 12.28 -7.17 6.19
N THR A 166 12.65 -6.68 5.01
CA THR A 166 14.05 -6.49 4.61
C THR A 166 14.82 -5.52 5.53
N THR A 167 14.09 -4.66 6.26
CA THR A 167 14.66 -3.71 7.22
C THR A 167 14.87 -4.29 8.62
N GLY A 168 14.55 -5.58 8.83
CA GLY A 168 14.69 -6.27 10.11
C GLY A 168 13.53 -6.07 11.08
N VAL A 169 12.42 -5.47 10.62
CA VAL A 169 11.18 -5.45 11.41
C VAL A 169 10.49 -6.79 11.28
N THR A 170 9.94 -7.31 12.38
CA THR A 170 9.15 -8.55 12.38
C THR A 170 7.73 -8.27 12.83
N PHE A 171 6.79 -9.02 12.25
CA PHE A 171 5.36 -8.99 12.54
C PHE A 171 4.93 -10.42 12.91
N ASP A 172 4.64 -10.65 14.19
CA ASP A 172 4.17 -11.94 14.71
C ASP A 172 2.67 -11.84 14.96
N PHE A 173 1.88 -12.42 14.04
CA PHE A 173 0.42 -12.34 14.07
C PHE A 173 -0.17 -13.44 14.94
N SER A 174 -1.12 -13.04 15.77
CA SER A 174 -2.01 -13.92 16.52
C SER A 174 -3.45 -13.39 16.41
N GLU A 175 -4.42 -14.11 16.92
CA GLU A 175 -5.81 -13.71 16.78
C GLU A 175 -6.07 -12.32 17.39
N GLY A 176 -6.36 -11.36 16.50
CA GLY A 176 -6.68 -9.97 16.85
C GLY A 176 -5.52 -9.08 17.27
N THR A 177 -4.30 -9.61 17.39
CA THR A 177 -3.11 -8.82 17.79
C THR A 177 -1.91 -9.17 16.92
N VAL A 178 -1.01 -8.21 16.75
CA VAL A 178 0.28 -8.41 16.08
C VAL A 178 1.39 -7.88 16.98
N ASN A 179 2.39 -8.73 17.28
CA ASN A 179 3.59 -8.27 17.96
C ASN A 179 4.60 -7.78 16.91
N ILE A 180 4.86 -6.47 16.91
CA ILE A 180 5.80 -5.82 15.99
C ILE A 180 7.11 -5.60 16.74
N THR A 181 8.18 -6.23 16.27
CA THR A 181 9.52 -6.03 16.82
C THR A 181 10.38 -5.28 15.81
N LEU A 182 10.90 -4.15 16.25
CA LEU A 182 11.77 -3.30 15.47
C LEU A 182 13.20 -3.85 15.41
N SER A 183 13.99 -3.37 14.46
CA SER A 183 15.39 -3.79 14.29
C SER A 183 16.29 -3.49 15.50
N ASP A 184 15.88 -2.61 16.42
CA ASP A 184 16.59 -2.32 17.68
C ASP A 184 16.12 -3.20 18.86
N GLY A 185 15.19 -4.15 18.60
CA GLY A 185 14.62 -5.04 19.60
C GLY A 185 13.43 -4.48 20.38
N THR A 186 13.03 -3.23 20.11
CA THR A 186 11.82 -2.65 20.72
C THR A 186 10.58 -3.34 20.16
N SER A 187 9.62 -3.69 21.02
CA SER A 187 8.39 -4.37 20.61
C SER A 187 7.15 -3.63 21.07
N ILE A 188 6.10 -3.71 20.25
CA ILE A 188 4.74 -3.25 20.54
C ILE A 188 3.75 -4.33 20.10
N SER A 189 2.58 -4.37 20.71
CA SER A 189 1.56 -5.39 20.39
C SER A 189 0.19 -4.73 20.19
N PRO A 190 0.00 -3.98 19.08
CA PRO A 190 -1.28 -3.39 18.75
C PRO A 190 -2.32 -4.45 18.35
N ALA A 191 -3.60 -4.11 18.49
CA ALA A 191 -4.67 -4.83 17.82
C ALA A 191 -4.62 -4.55 16.32
N PHE A 192 -5.11 -5.49 15.50
CA PHE A 192 -5.31 -5.28 14.07
C PHE A 192 -6.71 -5.73 13.64
N THR A 193 -7.13 -5.28 12.49
CA THR A 193 -8.32 -5.80 11.80
C THR A 193 -7.89 -6.47 10.51
N ASN A 194 -8.59 -7.54 10.13
CA ASN A 194 -8.44 -8.17 8.82
C ASN A 194 -9.81 -8.16 8.11
N ASN A 195 -9.90 -7.38 7.05
CA ASN A 195 -11.07 -7.36 6.17
C ASN A 195 -10.73 -8.10 4.87
N LYS A 196 -10.95 -9.43 4.86
CA LYS A 196 -10.68 -10.30 3.70
C LYS A 196 -9.28 -10.08 3.13
N GLY A 197 -8.27 -10.20 3.99
CA GLY A 197 -6.86 -10.05 3.64
C GLY A 197 -6.31 -8.62 3.68
N TRP A 198 -7.17 -7.61 3.75
CA TRP A 198 -6.73 -6.24 4.02
C TRP A 198 -6.58 -6.03 5.52
N ILE A 199 -5.35 -5.82 5.94
CA ILE A 199 -4.95 -5.72 7.34
C ILE A 199 -4.66 -4.27 7.66
N SER A 200 -5.39 -3.73 8.63
CA SER A 200 -5.17 -2.39 9.16
C SER A 200 -4.67 -2.49 10.59
N ILE A 201 -3.54 -1.87 10.86
CA ILE A 201 -2.95 -1.71 12.18
C ILE A 201 -3.04 -0.21 12.50
N PRO A 202 -3.33 0.20 13.75
CA PRO A 202 -3.34 1.59 14.15
C PRO A 202 -2.09 2.35 13.67
N GLU A 203 -2.21 3.67 13.47
CA GLU A 203 -1.14 4.55 12.93
C GLU A 203 -0.95 4.43 11.40
N ASP A 204 -2.03 4.15 10.66
CA ASP A 204 -2.06 4.10 9.19
C ASP A 204 -1.13 3.04 8.57
N ILE A 205 -0.90 1.93 9.27
CA ILE A 205 -0.18 0.79 8.72
C ILE A 205 -1.18 -0.11 8.00
N GLU A 206 -1.10 -0.12 6.68
CA GLU A 206 -1.90 -0.97 5.81
C GLU A 206 -1.03 -2.06 5.20
N MET A 207 -1.54 -3.30 5.26
CA MET A 207 -0.94 -4.49 4.65
C MET A 207 -1.99 -5.25 3.83
N CYS A 208 -1.55 -6.10 2.92
CA CYS A 208 -2.45 -7.03 2.25
C CYS A 208 -1.86 -8.44 2.24
N TRP A 209 -2.57 -9.37 2.87
CA TRP A 209 -2.26 -10.80 2.80
C TRP A 209 -3.07 -11.40 1.65
N LEU A 210 -2.38 -11.66 0.54
CA LEU A 210 -2.96 -11.98 -0.75
C LEU A 210 -2.70 -13.42 -1.14
N LYS A 211 -3.76 -14.10 -1.57
CA LYS A 211 -3.68 -15.41 -2.24
C LYS A 211 -3.74 -15.23 -3.75
N GLN A 212 -2.68 -15.65 -4.44
CA GLN A 212 -2.57 -15.66 -5.90
C GLN A 212 -2.36 -17.10 -6.37
N GLY A 213 -3.41 -17.76 -6.86
CA GLY A 213 -3.35 -19.19 -7.17
C GLY A 213 -3.05 -20.03 -5.92
N SER A 214 -1.91 -20.70 -5.89
CA SER A 214 -1.42 -21.48 -4.74
C SER A 214 -0.49 -20.68 -3.81
N ASN A 215 -0.10 -19.47 -4.19
CA ASN A 215 0.86 -18.66 -3.45
C ASN A 215 0.16 -17.70 -2.49
N TYR A 216 0.78 -17.46 -1.35
CA TYR A 216 0.35 -16.49 -0.35
C TYR A 216 1.49 -15.51 -0.08
N ASN A 217 1.20 -14.23 -0.23
CA ASN A 217 2.16 -13.15 -0.02
C ASN A 217 1.58 -12.11 0.94
N LEU A 218 2.39 -11.64 1.89
CA LEU A 218 2.06 -10.51 2.74
C LEU A 218 2.79 -9.28 2.24
N TYR A 219 2.04 -8.34 1.67
CA TYR A 219 2.54 -7.09 1.10
C TYR A 219 2.55 -5.97 2.14
N TYR A 220 3.61 -5.16 2.17
CA TYR A 220 3.80 -4.10 3.17
C TYR A 220 4.71 -2.96 2.68
N PRO A 221 4.45 -1.71 3.09
CA PRO A 221 3.11 -1.15 3.33
C PRO A 221 2.34 -1.08 2.00
N VAL A 222 1.02 -1.07 2.06
CA VAL A 222 0.16 -1.10 0.88
C VAL A 222 -0.69 0.15 0.80
N PHE A 223 -0.91 0.63 -0.40
CA PHE A 223 -1.93 1.62 -0.70
C PHE A 223 -2.58 1.35 -2.06
N VAL A 224 -3.79 1.85 -2.22
CA VAL A 224 -4.59 1.66 -3.43
C VAL A 224 -4.38 2.86 -4.35
N THR A 225 -4.25 2.59 -5.65
CA THR A 225 -4.10 3.58 -6.71
C THR A 225 -5.17 3.38 -7.78
N GLU A 226 -5.37 4.38 -8.63
CA GLU A 226 -6.27 4.28 -9.78
C GLU A 226 -5.54 3.67 -10.97
N ARG A 227 -6.30 2.89 -11.77
CA ARG A 227 -5.84 2.37 -13.05
C ARG A 227 -6.73 2.92 -14.16
N GLU A 228 -6.11 3.51 -15.17
CA GLU A 228 -6.78 4.12 -16.31
C GLU A 228 -6.20 3.59 -17.63
N THR A 229 -6.97 3.69 -18.69
CA THR A 229 -6.43 3.57 -20.06
C THR A 229 -5.92 4.93 -20.53
N VAL A 230 -5.03 4.96 -21.51
CA VAL A 230 -4.50 6.21 -22.10
C VAL A 230 -5.64 7.13 -22.61
N GLU A 231 -6.71 6.56 -23.15
CA GLU A 231 -7.89 7.30 -23.58
C GLU A 231 -8.61 7.99 -22.42
N ALA A 232 -8.72 7.31 -21.27
CA ALA A 232 -9.30 7.87 -20.07
C ALA A 232 -8.40 8.93 -19.44
N ALA A 233 -7.09 8.71 -19.42
CA ALA A 233 -6.10 9.65 -18.89
C ALA A 233 -6.04 10.97 -19.67
N GLY A 234 -6.42 10.96 -20.94
CA GLY A 234 -6.54 12.19 -21.78
C GLY A 234 -7.81 13.00 -21.51
N LYS A 235 -8.80 12.46 -20.83
CA LYS A 235 -9.96 13.19 -20.36
C LYS A 235 -9.58 13.89 -19.07
N SER A 236 -9.94 15.17 -18.97
CA SER A 236 -9.71 16.02 -17.82
C SER A 236 -9.75 15.23 -16.49
N LEU A 237 -8.64 15.18 -15.78
CA LEU A 237 -8.48 14.58 -14.46
C LEU A 237 -9.27 15.30 -13.34
N ALA A 238 -10.29 16.04 -13.74
CA ALA A 238 -11.17 16.83 -12.88
C ALA A 238 -12.40 16.07 -12.39
N THR A 239 -12.52 14.79 -12.64
CA THR A 239 -13.67 14.03 -12.12
C THR A 239 -13.24 13.17 -10.94
N ASP A 240 -13.36 13.69 -9.89
CA ASP A 240 -13.80 13.49 -8.49
C ASP A 240 -14.52 12.19 -8.15
N SER A 241 -14.19 11.05 -8.68
CA SER A 241 -14.98 9.88 -8.35
C SER A 241 -14.32 8.84 -7.46
N ILE A 242 -13.01 8.91 -7.26
CA ILE A 242 -12.32 7.97 -6.37
C ILE A 242 -11.32 8.76 -5.52
N ASP A 243 -11.63 8.89 -4.23
CA ASP A 243 -10.74 9.49 -3.24
C ASP A 243 -9.60 8.52 -2.87
N LEU A 244 -8.83 8.08 -3.85
CA LEU A 244 -7.60 7.36 -3.60
C LEU A 244 -6.49 8.36 -3.32
N VAL A 245 -6.41 8.78 -2.07
CA VAL A 245 -5.39 9.70 -1.61
C VAL A 245 -4.33 8.92 -0.85
N SER A 246 -3.10 8.95 -1.34
CA SER A 246 -1.94 8.46 -0.61
C SER A 246 -1.07 9.64 -0.18
N SER A 247 -0.52 9.58 1.02
CA SER A 247 0.50 10.51 1.48
C SER A 247 1.92 10.08 1.07
N LYS A 248 2.05 9.03 0.26
CA LYS A 248 3.34 8.42 -0.13
C LYS A 248 3.44 8.29 -1.63
N PHE A 249 4.61 8.56 -2.19
CA PHE A 249 4.95 8.29 -3.58
C PHE A 249 5.11 6.79 -3.84
N LEU A 250 4.76 6.33 -5.06
CA LEU A 250 4.84 4.94 -5.48
C LEU A 250 6.26 4.37 -5.41
N LEU A 251 7.24 5.13 -5.91
CA LEU A 251 8.64 4.71 -6.01
C LEU A 251 9.56 5.43 -5.03
N VAL A 252 9.09 6.50 -4.42
CA VAL A 252 9.91 7.37 -3.57
C VAL A 252 9.53 7.14 -2.11
N ARG A 253 10.28 6.30 -1.41
CA ARG A 253 10.02 5.92 -0.01
C ARG A 253 11.25 5.94 0.88
#